data_2b0881298dcde93727f8758d87971a21
#
_entry.id   2b0881298dcde93727f8758d87971a21
#
_cell.length_a   1.000
_cell.length_b   1.000
_cell.length_c   1.000
_cell.angle_alpha   90.00
_cell.angle_beta   90.00
_cell.angle_gamma   90.00
#
_symmetry.space_group_name_H-M   'P 1'
#
loop_
_entity.id
_entity.type
_entity.pdbx_description
1 polymer ?
#
loop_
_entity_poly.entity_id
_entity_poly.type
_entity_poly.pdbx_seq_one_letter_code
_entity_poly.pdbx_strand_id
1 'polypeptide(L)'
;MKKIAVLFSGTGSNLAYILEHLHNKELEVVVAITNRPEAGGIEFAKEYGIPLEIIDSTTFDKREEFDAELVHAIEYYKPDLTVLAGFMRILTPVFTDNIRAINLHPSLLPLHKGLYAIERSYEDENEVGGVSIHRVSSDLDGGKVILQKEVAKDGRDFESYESEVKRIEKIALVEGILSVLKEELILAK
;
A
#
# COMPACT_ATOMS: atom_id res chain seq x y z
N MET A 1 -2.48 -2.35 21.31
CA MET A 1 -1.76 -1.80 20.14
C MET A 1 -2.63 -2.04 18.93
N LYS A 2 -2.74 -1.09 18.00
CA LYS A 2 -3.50 -1.27 16.76
C LYS A 2 -2.79 -2.27 15.85
N LYS A 3 -3.56 -3.05 15.08
CA LYS A 3 -3.08 -4.14 14.24
C LYS A 3 -3.24 -3.81 12.77
N ILE A 4 -2.24 -4.09 11.96
CA ILE A 4 -2.35 -3.94 10.50
C ILE A 4 -1.94 -5.21 9.76
N ALA A 5 -2.59 -5.44 8.61
CA ALA A 5 -2.12 -6.35 7.57
C ALA A 5 -1.40 -5.54 6.49
N VAL A 6 -0.32 -6.06 5.92
CA VAL A 6 0.42 -5.40 4.84
C VAL A 6 0.47 -6.31 3.62
N LEU A 7 -0.05 -5.82 2.49
CA LEU A 7 -0.08 -6.52 1.20
C LEU A 7 1.00 -5.95 0.27
N PHE A 8 1.74 -6.83 -0.40
CA PHE A 8 2.82 -6.43 -1.31
C PHE A 8 2.97 -7.43 -2.47
N SER A 9 3.58 -6.99 -3.58
CA SER A 9 3.84 -7.84 -4.76
C SER A 9 5.31 -7.89 -5.18
N GLY A 10 6.12 -6.93 -4.75
CA GLY A 10 7.48 -6.72 -5.26
C GLY A 10 8.57 -6.84 -4.20
N THR A 11 9.53 -5.93 -4.26
CA THR A 11 10.73 -5.91 -3.40
C THR A 11 10.43 -5.83 -1.91
N GLY A 12 9.27 -5.28 -1.54
CA GLY A 12 8.88 -5.10 -0.14
C GLY A 12 9.57 -3.93 0.58
N SER A 13 10.14 -2.98 -0.16
CA SER A 13 10.84 -1.84 0.46
C SER A 13 9.93 -0.99 1.36
N ASN A 14 8.65 -0.85 1.01
CA ASN A 14 7.66 -0.18 1.84
C ASN A 14 7.28 -1.02 3.07
N LEU A 15 7.14 -2.35 2.91
CA LEU A 15 6.96 -3.28 4.04
C LEU A 15 8.13 -3.17 5.03
N ALA A 16 9.37 -3.24 4.54
CA ALA A 16 10.57 -3.12 5.38
C ALA A 16 10.56 -1.82 6.19
N TYR A 17 10.20 -0.70 5.55
CA TYR A 17 10.14 0.60 6.22
C TYR A 17 9.03 0.65 7.29
N ILE A 18 7.86 0.06 7.04
CA ILE A 18 6.79 -0.07 8.04
C ILE A 18 7.28 -0.92 9.24
N LEU A 19 7.92 -2.05 8.97
CA LEU A 19 8.43 -2.92 10.01
C LEU A 19 9.48 -2.23 10.88
N GLU A 20 10.44 -1.55 10.26
CA GLU A 20 11.50 -0.83 10.96
C GLU A 20 10.96 0.33 11.81
N HIS A 21 9.96 1.08 11.34
CA HIS A 21 9.55 2.34 11.98
C HIS A 21 8.33 2.21 12.88
N LEU A 22 7.41 1.28 12.59
CA LEU A 22 6.11 1.19 13.27
C LEU A 22 5.90 -0.11 14.05
N HIS A 23 6.41 -1.25 13.55
CA HIS A 23 6.13 -2.55 14.17
C HIS A 23 6.69 -2.64 15.58
N ASN A 24 5.86 -3.10 16.53
CA ASN A 24 6.18 -3.17 17.97
C ASN A 24 6.58 -1.82 18.63
N LYS A 25 6.31 -0.70 17.96
CA LYS A 25 6.52 0.67 18.48
C LYS A 25 5.18 1.40 18.57
N GLU A 26 4.55 1.68 17.44
CA GLU A 26 3.28 2.39 17.34
C GLU A 26 2.10 1.45 17.06
N LEU A 27 2.35 0.35 16.38
CA LEU A 27 1.37 -0.65 15.98
C LEU A 27 1.99 -2.04 15.85
N GLU A 28 1.16 -3.05 15.58
CA GLU A 28 1.58 -4.42 15.30
C GLU A 28 1.24 -4.77 13.86
N VAL A 29 2.23 -5.23 13.07
CA VAL A 29 1.99 -5.90 11.79
C VAL A 29 1.69 -7.36 12.11
N VAL A 30 0.43 -7.76 11.94
CA VAL A 30 -0.03 -9.11 12.32
C VAL A 30 0.12 -10.13 11.19
N VAL A 31 0.19 -9.66 9.94
CA VAL A 31 0.43 -10.50 8.78
C VAL A 31 0.99 -9.68 7.63
N ALA A 32 1.88 -10.29 6.87
CA ALA A 32 2.32 -9.83 5.55
C ALA A 32 1.76 -10.79 4.50
N ILE A 33 1.13 -10.26 3.45
CA ILE A 33 0.49 -11.08 2.41
C ILE A 33 1.06 -10.70 1.05
N THR A 34 1.44 -11.68 0.24
CA THR A 34 1.85 -11.44 -1.13
C THR A 34 1.08 -12.34 -2.11
N ASN A 35 0.85 -11.80 -3.31
CA ASN A 35 0.26 -12.55 -4.43
C ASN A 35 1.31 -13.19 -5.35
N ARG A 36 2.60 -13.09 -4.98
CA ARG A 36 3.72 -13.62 -5.76
C ARG A 36 4.69 -14.42 -4.90
N PRO A 37 4.87 -15.72 -5.19
CA PRO A 37 5.78 -16.56 -4.41
C PRO A 37 7.24 -16.13 -4.41
N GLU A 38 7.65 -15.38 -5.44
CA GLU A 38 9.01 -14.88 -5.63
C GLU A 38 9.24 -13.45 -5.12
N ALA A 39 8.23 -12.83 -4.47
CA ALA A 39 8.32 -11.44 -4.02
C ALA A 39 9.47 -11.23 -3.01
N GLY A 40 10.31 -10.23 -3.24
CA GLY A 40 11.46 -9.92 -2.38
C GLY A 40 11.08 -9.55 -0.95
N GLY A 41 9.89 -8.99 -0.75
CA GLY A 41 9.37 -8.64 0.58
C GLY A 41 9.16 -9.81 1.54
N ILE A 42 9.16 -11.05 1.02
CA ILE A 42 9.06 -12.28 1.81
C ILE A 42 10.20 -12.37 2.84
N GLU A 43 11.41 -11.98 2.46
CA GLU A 43 12.57 -12.06 3.35
C GLU A 43 12.43 -11.08 4.53
N PHE A 44 11.87 -9.89 4.32
CA PHE A 44 11.62 -8.96 5.43
C PHE A 44 10.58 -9.49 6.42
N ALA A 45 9.50 -10.13 5.92
CA ALA A 45 8.52 -10.76 6.81
C ALA A 45 9.17 -11.86 7.67
N LYS A 46 10.03 -12.67 7.09
CA LYS A 46 10.77 -13.72 7.81
C LYS A 46 11.75 -13.13 8.84
N GLU A 47 12.52 -12.13 8.45
CA GLU A 47 13.51 -11.47 9.31
C GLU A 47 12.87 -10.89 10.57
N TYR A 48 11.70 -10.26 10.43
CA TYR A 48 10.95 -9.69 11.54
C TYR A 48 10.02 -10.67 12.27
N GLY A 49 9.98 -11.93 11.83
CA GLY A 49 9.11 -12.95 12.41
C GLY A 49 7.61 -12.70 12.21
N ILE A 50 7.24 -11.99 11.14
CA ILE A 50 5.85 -11.68 10.81
C ILE A 50 5.19 -12.88 10.16
N PRO A 51 3.98 -13.30 10.57
CA PRO A 51 3.18 -14.27 9.84
C PRO A 51 3.08 -13.91 8.36
N LEU A 52 3.35 -14.87 7.48
CA LEU A 52 3.40 -14.66 6.03
C LEU A 52 2.39 -15.57 5.33
N GLU A 53 1.53 -14.96 4.52
CA GLU A 53 0.62 -15.66 3.61
C GLU A 53 1.05 -15.42 2.16
N ILE A 54 1.17 -16.49 1.39
CA ILE A 54 1.46 -16.45 -0.04
C ILE A 54 0.24 -16.97 -0.78
N ILE A 55 -0.50 -16.09 -1.41
CA ILE A 55 -1.70 -16.42 -2.20
C ILE A 55 -1.37 -16.18 -3.66
N ASP A 56 -0.83 -17.19 -4.33
CA ASP A 56 -0.40 -17.08 -5.72
C ASP A 56 -1.58 -16.75 -6.64
N SER A 57 -1.62 -15.52 -7.14
CA SER A 57 -2.72 -15.05 -7.98
C SER A 57 -2.83 -15.76 -9.33
N THR A 58 -1.78 -16.47 -9.75
CA THR A 58 -1.78 -17.22 -11.02
C THR A 58 -2.54 -18.54 -10.94
N THR A 59 -2.86 -19.00 -9.73
CA THR A 59 -3.60 -20.25 -9.50
C THR A 59 -5.12 -20.09 -9.54
N PHE A 60 -5.61 -18.87 -9.71
CA PHE A 60 -7.04 -18.56 -9.74
C PHE A 60 -7.49 -18.17 -11.15
N ASP A 61 -8.60 -18.73 -11.60
CA ASP A 61 -9.18 -18.40 -12.90
C ASP A 61 -9.92 -17.05 -12.87
N LYS A 62 -10.48 -16.68 -11.72
CA LYS A 62 -11.25 -15.44 -11.54
C LYS A 62 -10.65 -14.58 -10.44
N ARG A 63 -10.71 -13.25 -10.66
CA ARG A 63 -10.26 -12.28 -9.65
C ARG A 63 -11.06 -12.35 -8.35
N GLU A 64 -12.36 -12.62 -8.45
CA GLU A 64 -13.27 -12.76 -7.32
C GLU A 64 -12.90 -13.94 -6.41
N GLU A 65 -12.44 -15.04 -6.99
CA GLU A 65 -11.98 -16.22 -6.23
C GLU A 65 -10.69 -15.91 -5.48
N PHE A 66 -9.73 -15.24 -6.12
CA PHE A 66 -8.52 -14.74 -5.47
C PHE A 66 -8.86 -13.75 -4.34
N ASP A 67 -9.74 -12.78 -4.61
CA ASP A 67 -10.11 -11.79 -3.61
C ASP A 67 -10.84 -12.42 -2.42
N ALA A 68 -11.66 -13.45 -2.63
CA ALA A 68 -12.31 -14.19 -1.54
C ALA A 68 -11.30 -14.89 -0.63
N GLU A 69 -10.27 -15.52 -1.20
CA GLU A 69 -9.18 -16.14 -0.42
C GLU A 69 -8.37 -15.06 0.33
N LEU A 70 -8.08 -13.94 -0.33
CA LEU A 70 -7.39 -12.82 0.28
C LEU A 70 -8.19 -12.24 1.47
N VAL A 71 -9.49 -12.05 1.32
CA VAL A 71 -10.39 -11.60 2.39
C VAL A 71 -10.35 -12.58 3.56
N HIS A 72 -10.49 -13.88 3.28
CA HIS A 72 -10.45 -14.92 4.32
C HIS A 72 -9.13 -14.88 5.11
N ALA A 73 -8.00 -14.78 4.42
CA ALA A 73 -6.68 -14.68 5.05
C ALA A 73 -6.57 -13.44 5.94
N ILE A 74 -7.02 -12.27 5.47
CA ILE A 74 -6.98 -11.03 6.24
C ILE A 74 -7.86 -11.13 7.48
N GLU A 75 -9.09 -11.60 7.34
CA GLU A 75 -10.05 -11.70 8.45
C GLU A 75 -9.58 -12.65 9.56
N TYR A 76 -8.82 -13.69 9.22
CA TYR A 76 -8.23 -14.59 10.20
C TYR A 76 -7.34 -13.84 11.21
N TYR A 77 -6.54 -12.88 10.73
CA TYR A 77 -5.63 -12.09 11.58
C TYR A 77 -6.29 -10.88 12.24
N LYS A 78 -7.52 -10.54 11.87
CA LYS A 78 -8.32 -9.46 12.46
C LYS A 78 -7.58 -8.12 12.58
N PRO A 79 -7.00 -7.59 11.51
CA PRO A 79 -6.36 -6.28 11.54
C PRO A 79 -7.39 -5.15 11.70
N ASP A 80 -6.99 -4.05 12.31
CA ASP A 80 -7.77 -2.80 12.32
C ASP A 80 -7.74 -2.10 10.97
N LEU A 81 -6.66 -2.29 10.21
CA LEU A 81 -6.46 -1.69 8.89
C LEU A 81 -5.61 -2.60 8.00
N THR A 82 -5.99 -2.68 6.73
CA THR A 82 -5.16 -3.31 5.69
C THR A 82 -4.44 -2.24 4.87
N VAL A 83 -3.15 -2.45 4.61
CA VAL A 83 -2.28 -1.51 3.90
C VAL A 83 -1.77 -2.17 2.62
N LEU A 84 -2.09 -1.59 1.48
CA LEU A 84 -1.52 -1.99 0.20
C LEU A 84 -0.23 -1.20 -0.03
N ALA A 85 0.89 -1.89 0.03
CA ALA A 85 2.24 -1.34 -0.06
C ALA A 85 2.94 -1.86 -1.33
N GLY A 86 2.47 -1.43 -2.49
CA GLY A 86 2.92 -1.94 -3.78
C GLY A 86 2.28 -3.30 -4.12
N PHE A 87 0.99 -3.41 -3.91
CA PHE A 87 0.20 -4.60 -4.23
C PHE A 87 -0.38 -4.49 -5.64
N MET A 88 0.17 -5.25 -6.57
CA MET A 88 -0.10 -5.13 -8.00
C MET A 88 -1.29 -5.99 -8.45
N ARG A 89 -2.47 -5.71 -7.90
CA ARG A 89 -3.74 -6.36 -8.26
C ARG A 89 -4.87 -5.33 -8.36
N ILE A 90 -5.74 -5.50 -9.35
CA ILE A 90 -7.01 -4.80 -9.41
C ILE A 90 -8.00 -5.60 -8.57
N LEU A 91 -8.45 -5.02 -7.48
CA LEU A 91 -9.35 -5.64 -6.51
C LEU A 91 -10.81 -5.46 -6.92
N THR A 92 -11.61 -6.49 -6.68
CA THR A 92 -13.05 -6.51 -6.99
C THR A 92 -13.88 -6.07 -5.78
N PRO A 93 -15.21 -5.87 -5.92
CA PRO A 93 -16.10 -5.62 -4.79
C PRO A 93 -16.05 -6.69 -3.69
N VAL A 94 -15.66 -7.93 -4.00
CA VAL A 94 -15.43 -8.98 -2.98
C VAL A 94 -14.43 -8.53 -1.95
N PHE A 95 -13.37 -7.83 -2.35
CA PHE A 95 -12.40 -7.25 -1.42
C PHE A 95 -12.89 -5.90 -0.87
N THR A 96 -13.25 -4.98 -1.75
CA THR A 96 -13.47 -3.57 -1.37
C THR A 96 -14.69 -3.34 -0.49
N ASP A 97 -15.69 -4.23 -0.55
CA ASP A 97 -16.88 -4.15 0.30
C ASP A 97 -16.66 -4.80 1.68
N ASN A 98 -15.65 -5.64 1.84
CA ASN A 98 -15.39 -6.39 3.07
C ASN A 98 -14.16 -5.93 3.83
N ILE A 99 -13.14 -5.40 3.14
CA ILE A 99 -11.87 -5.05 3.75
C ILE A 99 -11.66 -3.53 3.74
N ARG A 100 -11.44 -3.00 4.93
CA ARG A 100 -11.03 -1.62 5.08
C ARG A 100 -9.55 -1.47 4.79
N ALA A 101 -9.22 -0.81 3.68
CA ALA A 101 -7.86 -0.71 3.22
C ALA A 101 -7.48 0.70 2.76
N ILE A 102 -6.18 0.99 2.84
CA ILE A 102 -5.53 2.14 2.20
C ILE A 102 -4.48 1.67 1.21
N ASN A 103 -4.25 2.48 0.19
CA ASN A 103 -3.26 2.23 -0.85
C ASN A 103 -2.31 3.43 -0.98
N LEU A 104 -1.07 3.13 -1.29
CA LEU A 104 -0.07 4.08 -1.74
C LEU A 104 -0.07 4.10 -3.27
N HIS A 105 -0.22 5.30 -3.86
CA HIS A 105 -0.14 5.50 -5.30
C HIS A 105 0.87 6.60 -5.63
N PRO A 106 1.84 6.35 -6.55
CA PRO A 106 2.95 7.26 -6.79
C PRO A 106 2.61 8.38 -7.79
N SER A 107 1.50 9.06 -7.56
CA SER A 107 1.12 10.30 -8.24
C SER A 107 0.26 11.19 -7.34
N LEU A 108 0.06 12.43 -7.73
CA LEU A 108 -0.90 13.34 -7.11
C LEU A 108 -2.29 13.07 -7.69
N LEU A 109 -3.02 12.12 -7.09
CA LEU A 109 -4.38 11.78 -7.54
C LEU A 109 -5.30 13.02 -7.58
N PRO A 110 -6.16 13.15 -8.59
CA PRO A 110 -6.59 12.13 -9.55
C PRO A 110 -5.71 11.98 -10.80
N LEU A 111 -4.55 12.63 -10.86
CA LEU A 111 -3.64 12.53 -11.99
C LEU A 111 -2.96 11.15 -12.01
N HIS A 112 -2.71 10.63 -13.22
CA HIS A 112 -1.91 9.42 -13.47
C HIS A 112 -2.35 8.18 -12.68
N LYS A 113 -3.66 7.91 -12.61
CA LYS A 113 -4.17 6.64 -12.08
C LYS A 113 -3.60 5.43 -12.84
N GLY A 114 -3.47 4.29 -12.17
CA GLY A 114 -3.02 3.04 -12.77
C GLY A 114 -1.50 2.97 -12.97
N LEU A 115 -1.08 2.19 -13.98
CA LEU A 115 0.32 1.84 -14.21
C LEU A 115 1.17 3.02 -14.70
N TYR A 116 2.48 2.93 -14.48
CA TYR A 116 3.50 3.89 -14.93
C TYR A 116 3.25 5.32 -14.42
N ALA A 117 2.74 5.43 -13.20
CA ALA A 117 2.37 6.73 -12.64
C ALA A 117 3.57 7.65 -12.42
N ILE A 118 4.73 7.12 -12.01
CA ILE A 118 5.96 7.90 -11.80
C ILE A 118 6.46 8.46 -13.15
N GLU A 119 6.54 7.61 -14.17
CA GLU A 119 6.97 7.99 -15.51
C GLU A 119 6.05 9.06 -16.10
N ARG A 120 4.75 8.83 -16.06
CA ARG A 120 3.75 9.78 -16.58
C ARG A 120 3.73 11.10 -15.81
N SER A 121 3.93 11.07 -14.49
CA SER A 121 4.09 12.28 -13.69
C SER A 121 5.36 13.05 -14.04
N TYR A 122 6.45 12.35 -14.33
CA TYR A 122 7.70 12.97 -14.73
C TYR A 122 7.62 13.64 -16.10
N GLU A 123 6.92 12.99 -17.04
CA GLU A 123 6.79 13.44 -18.44
C GLU A 123 5.75 14.54 -18.65
N ASP A 124 4.82 14.74 -17.70
CA ASP A 124 3.80 15.78 -17.83
C ASP A 124 4.38 17.20 -17.66
N GLU A 125 3.56 18.20 -17.98
CA GLU A 125 3.96 19.62 -17.97
C GLU A 125 3.98 20.25 -16.55
N ASN A 126 3.56 19.50 -15.51
CA ASN A 126 3.54 20.04 -14.15
C ASN A 126 4.97 20.12 -13.59
N GLU A 127 5.24 21.14 -12.79
CA GLU A 127 6.53 21.31 -12.12
C GLU A 127 6.74 20.34 -10.97
N VAL A 128 5.65 19.74 -10.46
CA VAL A 128 5.66 18.80 -9.36
C VAL A 128 4.88 17.53 -9.72
N GLY A 129 5.36 16.39 -9.25
CA GLY A 129 4.62 15.16 -9.11
C GLY A 129 4.42 14.86 -7.64
N GLY A 130 4.31 13.60 -7.26
CA GLY A 130 4.22 13.24 -5.85
C GLY A 130 3.59 11.89 -5.61
N VAL A 131 3.06 11.73 -4.41
CA VAL A 131 2.45 10.50 -3.94
C VAL A 131 1.13 10.79 -3.23
N SER A 132 0.22 9.83 -3.29
CA SER A 132 -1.08 9.88 -2.60
C SER A 132 -1.28 8.63 -1.77
N ILE A 133 -1.79 8.82 -0.56
CA ILE A 133 -2.40 7.75 0.24
C ILE A 133 -3.91 7.94 0.15
N HIS A 134 -4.61 6.89 -0.24
CA HIS A 134 -6.06 6.95 -0.43
C HIS A 134 -6.76 5.70 0.09
N ARG A 135 -8.06 5.80 0.36
CA ARG A 135 -8.91 4.65 0.65
C ARG A 135 -9.02 3.77 -0.59
N VAL A 136 -8.98 2.47 -0.40
CA VAL A 136 -9.26 1.51 -1.47
C VAL A 136 -10.76 1.46 -1.70
N SER A 137 -11.17 1.53 -2.97
CA SER A 137 -12.55 1.42 -3.42
C SER A 137 -12.63 0.58 -4.70
N SER A 138 -13.83 0.30 -5.18
CA SER A 138 -14.05 -0.41 -6.45
C SER A 138 -13.60 0.38 -7.69
N ASP A 139 -13.44 1.70 -7.57
CA ASP A 139 -12.84 2.54 -8.61
C ASP A 139 -11.32 2.57 -8.44
N LEU A 140 -10.61 2.13 -9.46
CA LEU A 140 -9.14 2.05 -9.45
C LEU A 140 -8.53 3.43 -9.13
N ASP A 141 -7.77 3.50 -8.04
CA ASP A 141 -7.15 4.72 -7.52
C ASP A 141 -8.15 5.89 -7.35
N GLY A 142 -9.44 5.56 -7.19
CA GLY A 142 -10.54 6.52 -7.13
C GLY A 142 -11.09 6.78 -5.73
N GLY A 143 -10.60 6.06 -4.72
CA GLY A 143 -11.05 6.26 -3.34
C GLY A 143 -10.61 7.59 -2.74
N LYS A 144 -11.24 7.97 -1.62
CA LYS A 144 -10.95 9.23 -0.92
C LYS A 144 -9.46 9.37 -0.61
N VAL A 145 -8.85 10.45 -1.07
CA VAL A 145 -7.47 10.82 -0.72
C VAL A 145 -7.40 11.20 0.76
N ILE A 146 -6.42 10.64 1.45
CA ILE A 146 -6.14 10.87 2.88
C ILE A 146 -5.00 11.85 3.04
N LEU A 147 -3.93 11.66 2.29
CA LEU A 147 -2.68 12.42 2.36
C LEU A 147 -2.05 12.48 0.97
N GLN A 148 -1.47 13.62 0.66
CA GLN A 148 -0.60 13.79 -0.51
C GLN A 148 0.69 14.46 -0.12
N LYS A 149 1.79 14.12 -0.79
CA LYS A 149 3.08 14.80 -0.69
C LYS A 149 3.59 15.10 -2.09
N GLU A 150 3.98 16.34 -2.30
CA GLU A 150 4.57 16.80 -3.54
C GLU A 150 6.05 16.44 -3.63
N VAL A 151 6.49 16.17 -4.85
CA VAL A 151 7.89 15.97 -5.22
C VAL A 151 8.22 16.88 -6.39
N ALA A 152 9.08 17.86 -6.17
CA ALA A 152 9.51 18.78 -7.20
C ALA A 152 10.36 18.08 -8.26
N LYS A 153 10.14 18.38 -9.51
CA LYS A 153 10.99 17.88 -10.62
C LYS A 153 12.32 18.65 -10.69
N ASP A 154 12.31 19.96 -10.52
CA ASP A 154 13.49 20.85 -10.35
C ASP A 154 14.64 20.58 -11.34
N GLY A 155 14.34 20.25 -12.59
CA GLY A 155 15.34 19.89 -13.59
C GLY A 155 16.08 18.59 -13.30
N ARG A 156 15.60 17.75 -12.39
CA ARG A 156 16.13 16.41 -12.12
C ARG A 156 16.01 15.52 -13.36
N ASP A 157 16.95 14.61 -13.53
CA ASP A 157 16.73 13.48 -14.41
C ASP A 157 15.70 12.50 -13.83
N PHE A 158 15.24 11.57 -14.66
CA PHE A 158 14.21 10.62 -14.24
C PHE A 158 14.65 9.76 -13.05
N GLU A 159 15.88 9.27 -13.04
CA GLU A 159 16.41 8.42 -11.98
C GLU A 159 16.41 9.14 -10.63
N SER A 160 16.85 10.40 -10.59
CA SER A 160 16.84 11.24 -9.40
C SER A 160 15.41 11.55 -8.93
N TYR A 161 14.49 11.84 -9.85
CA TYR A 161 13.09 12.06 -9.54
C TYR A 161 12.43 10.81 -8.99
N GLU A 162 12.59 9.66 -9.65
CA GLU A 162 12.06 8.37 -9.19
C GLU A 162 12.57 8.00 -7.82
N SER A 163 13.85 8.19 -7.56
CA SER A 163 14.49 7.95 -6.26
C SER A 163 13.86 8.78 -5.15
N GLU A 164 13.59 10.06 -5.42
CA GLU A 164 12.94 10.95 -4.46
C GLU A 164 11.47 10.57 -4.23
N VAL A 165 10.73 10.22 -5.28
CA VAL A 165 9.36 9.70 -5.16
C VAL A 165 9.35 8.48 -4.25
N LYS A 166 10.22 7.50 -4.46
CA LYS A 166 10.32 6.28 -3.64
C LYS A 166 10.69 6.56 -2.18
N ARG A 167 11.48 7.60 -1.93
CA ARG A 167 11.78 8.06 -0.57
C ARG A 167 10.55 8.66 0.10
N ILE A 168 9.83 9.51 -0.61
CA ILE A 168 8.61 10.17 -0.11
C ILE A 168 7.45 9.20 0.07
N GLU A 169 7.33 8.15 -0.77
CA GLU A 169 6.36 7.07 -0.61
C GLU A 169 6.39 6.47 0.80
N LYS A 170 7.57 6.16 1.31
CA LYS A 170 7.76 5.54 2.63
C LYS A 170 7.28 6.45 3.75
N ILE A 171 7.63 7.73 3.67
CA ILE A 171 7.22 8.74 4.66
C ILE A 171 5.70 8.94 4.61
N ALA A 172 5.14 9.12 3.42
CA ALA A 172 3.71 9.32 3.23
C ALA A 172 2.89 8.13 3.72
N LEU A 173 3.38 6.90 3.47
CA LEU A 173 2.69 5.69 3.87
C LEU A 173 2.62 5.57 5.40
N VAL A 174 3.72 5.80 6.11
CA VAL A 174 3.76 5.79 7.57
C VAL A 174 2.82 6.85 8.16
N GLU A 175 2.89 8.08 7.67
CA GLU A 175 2.00 9.16 8.12
C GLU A 175 0.53 8.86 7.83
N GLY A 176 0.22 8.33 6.66
CA GLY A 176 -1.14 7.93 6.28
C GLY A 176 -1.71 6.83 7.17
N ILE A 177 -0.92 5.79 7.47
CA ILE A 177 -1.31 4.71 8.39
C ILE A 177 -1.65 5.30 9.77
N LEU A 178 -0.76 6.09 10.34
CA LEU A 178 -0.94 6.66 11.66
C LEU A 178 -2.13 7.63 11.71
N SER A 179 -2.33 8.44 10.68
CA SER A 179 -3.49 9.35 10.57
C SER A 179 -4.80 8.59 10.61
N VAL A 180 -4.94 7.55 9.80
CA VAL A 180 -6.16 6.73 9.73
C VAL A 180 -6.46 6.04 11.05
N LEU A 181 -5.45 5.48 11.70
CA LEU A 181 -5.63 4.77 12.98
C LEU A 181 -5.95 5.71 14.14
N LYS A 182 -5.48 6.98 14.09
CA LYS A 182 -5.80 8.00 15.09
C LYS A 182 -7.22 8.54 14.94
N GLU A 183 -7.69 8.77 13.73
CA GLU A 183 -9.08 9.20 13.47
C GLU A 183 -10.10 8.24 14.09
N GLU A 184 -9.82 6.95 14.07
CA GLU A 184 -10.69 5.92 14.67
C GLU A 184 -10.79 5.99 16.17
N LEU A 185 -9.70 6.32 16.84
CA LEU A 185 -9.70 6.49 18.31
C LEU A 185 -10.56 7.67 18.75
N ILE A 186 -10.72 8.68 17.89
CA ILE A 186 -11.55 9.87 18.15
C ILE A 186 -13.03 9.55 17.92
N LEU A 187 -13.35 8.78 16.86
CA LEU A 187 -14.74 8.40 16.52
C LEU A 187 -15.31 7.29 17.41
N ALA A 188 -14.48 6.53 18.10
CA ALA A 188 -14.86 5.46 19.02
C ALA A 188 -15.12 5.94 20.47
N LYS A 189 -14.94 7.24 20.76
CA LYS A 189 -15.24 7.89 22.05
C LYS A 189 -16.56 8.64 21.99
#